data_3c7fa9055ff1415dd1b6e553bfca39e5
#
_entry.id   3c7fa9055ff1415dd1b6e553bfca39e5
#
_cell.length_a   1.000
_cell.length_b   1.000
_cell.length_c   1.000
_cell.angle_alpha   90.00
_cell.angle_beta   90.00
_cell.angle_gamma   90.00
#
_symmetry.space_group_name_H-M   'P 1'
#
loop_
_entity.id
_entity.type
_entity.pdbx_description
1 polymer ?
#
loop_
_entity_poly.entity_id
_entity_poly.type
_entity_poly.pdbx_seq_one_letter_code
_entity_poly.pdbx_strand_id
1 'polypeptide(L)'
;MSAALASSTAADGHRAVTVAALMATYMQAVNITLPNAAVLDVQGALSMANDELGWVFTSYIAASVIIMPMTRWLAGRYGRKLVYQLSIAGFALGLVLDTRAATPIQFVLARIVQGAVSGTLAPLSMAILLDVLPPKRHARISLVWTVCLMLGIASGASIGGWLSEYHGWRSIFYISLPMSGFIFLAVGLSLPEKKAEQNPPFDFFGLATFSLGMIGLQMLLDRGERLEWFASAEIWVEAIASVLGFYLYIVHILTAKAHFLNKVLFKDRNFVLSTIMFFAFGFILLPTLALTSPMLEQLLNYPVDTTGYMTIPRGITLVGALVLMSFVPAWIDNRLFVVGGMALVVYGNWRMLGYSPAMDWRPVVVAGALQGLGLGALMPALTKAAFSTLDPKFRPEGTALFNLSRLYGSTIGVAVVQVFFYDNTQAVYLALAKNLTPYRAAAHAAGSISRPRLAALNDMVTGQAAVIAVIDQFEILVFAMLIVSPLVLFLRKPRPAN
;
A
#
# COMPACT_ATOMS: atom_id res chain seq x y z
N MET A 1 44.29 -14.25 20.64
CA MET A 1 44.07 -13.01 19.82
C MET A 1 43.28 -13.31 18.52
N SER A 2 43.50 -14.40 17.81
CA SER A 2 42.77 -14.75 16.57
C SER A 2 41.29 -15.10 16.80
N ALA A 3 40.92 -15.80 17.87
CA ALA A 3 39.54 -16.17 18.18
C ALA A 3 38.67 -14.95 18.61
N ALA A 4 39.25 -13.98 19.30
CA ALA A 4 38.56 -12.75 19.69
C ALA A 4 38.36 -11.80 18.49
N LEU A 5 39.28 -11.77 17.55
CA LEU A 5 39.14 -11.03 16.29
C LEU A 5 38.09 -11.70 15.38
N ALA A 6 38.05 -13.02 15.28
CA ALA A 6 37.03 -13.75 14.53
C ALA A 6 35.62 -13.60 15.12
N SER A 7 35.49 -13.52 16.45
CA SER A 7 34.20 -13.29 17.12
C SER A 7 33.70 -11.84 16.96
N SER A 8 34.61 -10.86 16.94
CA SER A 8 34.25 -9.44 16.70
C SER A 8 33.83 -9.21 15.25
N THR A 9 34.54 -9.77 14.27
CA THR A 9 34.17 -9.64 12.86
C THR A 9 32.84 -10.36 12.53
N ALA A 10 32.54 -11.49 13.16
CA ALA A 10 31.25 -12.16 13.00
C ALA A 10 30.10 -11.35 13.64
N ALA A 11 30.32 -10.74 14.80
CA ALA A 11 29.33 -9.89 15.46
C ALA A 11 29.06 -8.60 14.64
N ASP A 12 30.08 -8.02 14.05
CA ASP A 12 29.95 -6.83 13.21
C ASP A 12 29.28 -7.17 11.88
N GLY A 13 29.56 -8.34 11.28
CA GLY A 13 28.84 -8.85 10.12
C GLY A 13 27.34 -9.03 10.37
N HIS A 14 26.97 -9.59 11.53
CA HIS A 14 25.55 -9.74 11.91
C HIS A 14 24.84 -8.39 12.10
N ARG A 15 25.53 -7.37 12.65
CA ARG A 15 24.98 -6.00 12.76
C ARG A 15 24.78 -5.37 11.40
N ALA A 16 25.76 -5.46 10.51
CA ALA A 16 25.69 -4.90 9.17
C ALA A 16 24.52 -5.50 8.36
N VAL A 17 24.33 -6.82 8.39
CA VAL A 17 23.19 -7.50 7.75
C VAL A 17 21.86 -7.08 8.37
N THR A 18 21.81 -6.94 9.70
CA THR A 18 20.58 -6.50 10.39
C THR A 18 20.18 -5.09 9.95
N VAL A 19 21.12 -4.15 9.94
CA VAL A 19 20.86 -2.78 9.48
C VAL A 19 20.47 -2.77 8.01
N ALA A 20 21.19 -3.49 7.15
CA ALA A 20 20.89 -3.58 5.72
C ALA A 20 19.48 -4.13 5.45
N ALA A 21 19.05 -5.17 6.17
CA ALA A 21 17.71 -5.76 6.01
C ALA A 21 16.59 -4.80 6.48
N LEU A 22 16.80 -4.07 7.57
CA LEU A 22 15.87 -3.05 8.04
C LEU A 22 15.80 -1.86 7.07
N MET A 23 16.95 -1.40 6.58
CA MET A 23 17.02 -0.34 5.57
C MET A 23 16.36 -0.75 4.25
N ALA A 24 16.52 -1.99 3.79
CA ALA A 24 15.87 -2.48 2.59
C ALA A 24 14.34 -2.52 2.75
N THR A 25 13.85 -2.91 3.93
CA THR A 25 12.42 -2.87 4.25
C THR A 25 11.88 -1.44 4.25
N TYR A 26 12.60 -0.51 4.89
CA TYR A 26 12.23 0.91 4.89
C TYR A 26 12.27 1.50 3.46
N MET A 27 13.32 1.25 2.70
CA MET A 27 13.49 1.71 1.33
C MET A 27 12.36 1.23 0.41
N GLN A 28 12.00 -0.06 0.49
CA GLN A 28 10.88 -0.61 -0.24
C GLN A 28 9.56 0.07 0.14
N ALA A 29 9.33 0.23 1.45
CA ALA A 29 8.10 0.78 1.98
C ALA A 29 7.93 2.28 1.66
N VAL A 30 9.00 3.06 1.75
CA VAL A 30 8.97 4.49 1.41
C VAL A 30 8.66 4.70 -0.07
N ASN A 31 9.18 3.85 -0.96
CA ASN A 31 8.94 3.94 -2.41
C ASN A 31 7.50 3.59 -2.84
N ILE A 32 6.69 3.00 -1.96
CA ILE A 32 5.25 2.81 -2.20
C ILE A 32 4.52 4.17 -2.18
N THR A 33 4.89 5.05 -1.25
CA THR A 33 4.15 6.29 -0.99
C THR A 33 4.90 7.57 -1.39
N LEU A 34 6.19 7.47 -1.73
CA LEU A 34 7.03 8.59 -2.14
C LEU A 34 6.45 9.37 -3.33
N PRO A 35 5.91 8.72 -4.40
CA PRO A 35 5.31 9.44 -5.52
C PRO A 35 4.00 10.15 -5.19
N ASN A 36 3.38 9.88 -4.03
CA ASN A 36 2.05 10.44 -3.70
C ASN A 36 2.02 11.97 -3.72
N ALA A 37 3.00 12.61 -3.09
CA ALA A 37 3.07 14.06 -3.02
C ALA A 37 3.66 14.70 -4.29
N ALA A 38 4.23 13.90 -5.18
CA ALA A 38 4.81 14.36 -6.44
C ALA A 38 3.98 13.94 -7.67
N VAL A 39 2.80 13.34 -7.45
CA VAL A 39 2.02 12.71 -8.53
C VAL A 39 1.61 13.71 -9.59
N LEU A 40 1.33 14.95 -9.22
CA LEU A 40 0.95 16.01 -10.14
C LEU A 40 2.13 16.53 -10.95
N ASP A 41 3.31 16.63 -10.32
CA ASP A 41 4.54 17.00 -11.02
C ASP A 41 4.92 15.94 -12.05
N VAL A 42 4.75 14.64 -11.68
CA VAL A 42 4.93 13.51 -12.61
C VAL A 42 3.93 13.59 -13.76
N GLN A 43 2.67 13.85 -13.46
CA GLN A 43 1.60 14.02 -14.45
C GLN A 43 1.95 15.12 -15.46
N GLY A 44 2.26 16.32 -14.97
CA GLY A 44 2.59 17.47 -15.83
C GLY A 44 3.83 17.20 -16.67
N ALA A 45 4.89 16.65 -16.08
CA ALA A 45 6.15 16.40 -16.77
C ALA A 45 6.07 15.30 -17.83
N LEU A 46 5.22 14.29 -17.64
CA LEU A 46 5.05 13.16 -18.57
C LEU A 46 3.80 13.31 -19.44
N SER A 47 3.03 14.39 -19.28
CA SER A 47 1.75 14.62 -19.96
C SER A 47 0.77 13.44 -19.79
N MET A 48 0.67 12.93 -18.56
CA MET A 48 -0.24 11.85 -18.20
C MET A 48 -1.67 12.36 -18.12
N ALA A 49 -2.63 11.57 -18.58
CA ALA A 49 -4.04 11.85 -18.38
C ALA A 49 -4.44 11.67 -16.91
N ASN A 50 -5.53 12.30 -16.47
CA ASN A 50 -5.98 12.23 -15.08
C ASN A 50 -6.30 10.79 -14.64
N ASP A 51 -6.83 10.00 -15.54
CA ASP A 51 -7.15 8.58 -15.31
C ASP A 51 -5.90 7.66 -15.24
N GLU A 52 -4.75 8.14 -15.72
CA GLU A 52 -3.49 7.40 -15.65
C GLU A 52 -2.74 7.58 -14.32
N LEU A 53 -3.16 8.55 -13.48
CA LEU A 53 -2.52 8.84 -12.20
C LEU A 53 -2.45 7.62 -11.26
N GLY A 54 -3.49 6.78 -11.27
CA GLY A 54 -3.53 5.55 -10.50
C GLY A 54 -2.39 4.60 -10.81
N TRP A 55 -1.98 4.56 -12.07
CA TRP A 55 -0.92 3.63 -12.50
C TRP A 55 0.44 3.92 -11.89
N VAL A 56 0.67 5.15 -11.41
CA VAL A 56 1.87 5.52 -10.66
C VAL A 56 2.06 4.63 -9.42
N PHE A 57 0.96 4.24 -8.78
CA PHE A 57 0.93 3.40 -7.57
C PHE A 57 0.59 1.95 -7.87
N THR A 58 -0.49 1.74 -8.62
CA THR A 58 -1.08 0.42 -8.85
C THR A 58 -0.13 -0.50 -9.59
N SER A 59 0.61 0.01 -10.58
CA SER A 59 1.58 -0.78 -11.35
C SER A 59 2.71 -1.35 -10.48
N TYR A 60 3.27 -0.55 -9.57
CA TYR A 60 4.31 -0.99 -8.63
C TYR A 60 3.77 -2.03 -7.64
N ILE A 61 2.62 -1.74 -7.03
CA ILE A 61 2.06 -2.63 -6.00
C ILE A 61 1.58 -3.94 -6.63
N ALA A 62 0.89 -3.89 -7.76
CA ALA A 62 0.41 -5.09 -8.46
C ALA A 62 1.57 -6.01 -8.87
N ALA A 63 2.63 -5.46 -9.46
CA ALA A 63 3.83 -6.23 -9.81
C ALA A 63 4.50 -6.85 -8.57
N SER A 64 4.59 -6.09 -7.46
CA SER A 64 5.13 -6.58 -6.18
C SER A 64 4.33 -7.76 -5.64
N VAL A 65 3.02 -7.66 -5.69
CA VAL A 65 2.08 -8.67 -5.19
C VAL A 65 2.16 -9.97 -5.98
N ILE A 66 2.33 -9.90 -7.30
CA ILE A 66 2.45 -11.08 -8.17
C ILE A 66 3.73 -11.86 -7.87
N ILE A 67 4.85 -11.17 -7.62
CA ILE A 67 6.14 -11.82 -7.40
C ILE A 67 6.33 -12.26 -5.94
N MET A 68 5.67 -11.62 -4.99
CA MET A 68 5.83 -11.92 -3.55
C MET A 68 5.69 -13.41 -3.19
N PRO A 69 4.72 -14.19 -3.71
CA PRO A 69 4.60 -15.62 -3.42
C PRO A 69 5.80 -16.45 -3.89
N MET A 70 6.50 -16.01 -4.94
CA MET A 70 7.67 -16.70 -5.47
C MET A 70 8.91 -16.58 -4.58
N THR A 71 8.91 -15.66 -3.62
CA THR A 71 10.10 -15.32 -2.81
C THR A 71 10.72 -16.53 -2.15
N ARG A 72 9.92 -17.40 -1.53
CA ARG A 72 10.40 -18.61 -0.85
C ARG A 72 11.02 -19.60 -1.82
N TRP A 73 10.39 -19.80 -2.98
CA TRP A 73 10.90 -20.71 -4.03
C TRP A 73 12.19 -20.19 -4.65
N LEU A 74 12.25 -18.89 -5.00
CA LEU A 74 13.46 -18.26 -5.52
C LEU A 74 14.62 -18.39 -4.53
N ALA A 75 14.38 -18.09 -3.25
CA ALA A 75 15.38 -18.20 -2.20
C ALA A 75 15.83 -19.64 -1.95
N GLY A 76 14.91 -20.62 -2.06
CA GLY A 76 15.24 -22.04 -1.96
C GLY A 76 16.06 -22.55 -3.14
N ARG A 77 15.75 -22.10 -4.36
CA ARG A 77 16.41 -22.56 -5.57
C ARG A 77 17.77 -21.93 -5.81
N TYR A 78 17.88 -20.62 -5.64
CA TYR A 78 19.07 -19.83 -6.00
C TYR A 78 19.89 -19.37 -4.80
N GLY A 79 19.38 -19.60 -3.58
CA GLY A 79 19.99 -19.09 -2.35
C GLY A 79 19.52 -17.68 -2.00
N ARG A 80 19.37 -17.42 -0.69
CA ARG A 80 18.82 -16.15 -0.17
C ARG A 80 19.68 -14.94 -0.48
N LYS A 81 21.00 -15.09 -0.42
CA LYS A 81 21.96 -14.00 -0.69
C LYS A 81 21.86 -13.51 -2.13
N LEU A 82 21.95 -14.44 -3.11
CA LEU A 82 21.90 -14.09 -4.51
C LEU A 82 20.54 -13.44 -4.88
N VAL A 83 19.43 -14.05 -4.46
CA VAL A 83 18.10 -13.51 -4.76
C VAL A 83 17.95 -12.13 -4.16
N TYR A 84 18.40 -11.91 -2.92
CA TYR A 84 18.32 -10.61 -2.27
C TYR A 84 19.16 -9.54 -2.96
N GLN A 85 20.39 -9.87 -3.37
CA GLN A 85 21.26 -8.97 -4.12
C GLN A 85 20.67 -8.62 -5.49
N LEU A 86 20.16 -9.62 -6.22
CA LEU A 86 19.51 -9.38 -7.52
C LEU A 86 18.26 -8.50 -7.37
N SER A 87 17.50 -8.69 -6.29
CA SER A 87 16.34 -7.85 -6.00
C SER A 87 16.73 -6.40 -5.69
N ILE A 88 17.80 -6.18 -4.93
CA ILE A 88 18.29 -4.83 -4.63
C ILE A 88 18.85 -4.17 -5.91
N ALA A 89 19.64 -4.91 -6.71
CA ALA A 89 20.15 -4.40 -7.97
C ALA A 89 19.06 -4.07 -8.98
N GLY A 90 18.06 -4.96 -9.12
CA GLY A 90 16.87 -4.71 -9.95
C GLY A 90 16.03 -3.54 -9.46
N PHE A 91 15.91 -3.37 -8.13
CA PHE A 91 15.24 -2.21 -7.54
C PHE A 91 15.98 -0.90 -7.87
N ALA A 92 17.30 -0.88 -7.73
CA ALA A 92 18.12 0.27 -8.14
C ALA A 92 18.02 0.56 -9.64
N LEU A 93 17.97 -0.49 -10.48
CA LEU A 93 17.71 -0.33 -11.91
C LEU A 93 16.34 0.31 -12.17
N GLY A 94 15.29 -0.16 -11.50
CA GLY A 94 13.95 0.43 -11.57
C GLY A 94 13.96 1.91 -11.21
N LEU A 95 14.64 2.31 -10.12
CA LEU A 95 14.80 3.72 -9.73
C LEU A 95 15.47 4.56 -10.84
N VAL A 96 16.51 4.03 -11.47
CA VAL A 96 17.18 4.71 -12.59
C VAL A 96 16.24 4.84 -13.79
N LEU A 97 15.46 3.80 -14.10
CA LEU A 97 14.49 3.85 -15.19
C LEU A 97 13.38 4.87 -14.90
N ASP A 98 12.86 4.94 -13.66
CA ASP A 98 11.88 5.95 -13.23
C ASP A 98 12.40 7.37 -13.47
N THR A 99 13.67 7.65 -13.11
CA THR A 99 14.26 8.98 -13.30
C THR A 99 14.52 9.33 -14.78
N ARG A 100 14.68 8.35 -15.66
CA ARG A 100 14.93 8.51 -17.10
C ARG A 100 13.66 8.49 -17.95
N ALA A 101 12.52 8.18 -17.36
CA ALA A 101 11.27 8.12 -18.07
C ALA A 101 10.90 9.49 -18.69
N ALA A 102 10.57 9.46 -19.99
CA ALA A 102 10.13 10.60 -20.78
C ALA A 102 8.67 10.46 -21.24
N THR A 103 8.06 9.29 -21.09
CA THR A 103 6.66 9.01 -21.47
C THR A 103 5.94 8.27 -20.35
N PRO A 104 4.59 8.34 -20.25
CA PRO A 104 3.82 7.60 -19.29
C PRO A 104 4.11 6.09 -19.31
N ILE A 105 4.16 5.50 -20.49
CA ILE A 105 4.42 4.06 -20.68
C ILE A 105 5.79 3.66 -20.14
N GLN A 106 6.85 4.46 -20.40
CA GLN A 106 8.18 4.18 -19.88
C GLN A 106 8.19 4.23 -18.36
N PHE A 107 7.50 5.20 -17.75
CA PHE A 107 7.40 5.32 -16.31
C PHE A 107 6.66 4.13 -15.69
N VAL A 108 5.49 3.74 -16.24
CA VAL A 108 4.72 2.59 -15.77
C VAL A 108 5.53 1.29 -15.90
N LEU A 109 6.25 1.08 -17.01
CA LEU A 109 7.12 -0.08 -17.17
C LEU A 109 8.26 -0.10 -16.16
N ALA A 110 8.87 1.05 -15.87
CA ALA A 110 9.89 1.18 -14.83
C ALA A 110 9.32 0.84 -13.45
N ARG A 111 8.12 1.32 -13.11
CA ARG A 111 7.40 0.98 -11.88
C ARG A 111 7.06 -0.51 -11.79
N ILE A 112 6.68 -1.16 -12.88
CA ILE A 112 6.45 -2.62 -12.93
C ILE A 112 7.76 -3.37 -12.63
N VAL A 113 8.87 -3.01 -13.26
CA VAL A 113 10.18 -3.64 -13.00
C VAL A 113 10.58 -3.45 -11.54
N GLN A 114 10.49 -2.23 -11.03
CA GLN A 114 10.81 -1.90 -9.64
C GLN A 114 9.89 -2.66 -8.66
N GLY A 115 8.58 -2.70 -8.93
CA GLY A 115 7.59 -3.39 -8.13
C GLY A 115 7.85 -4.90 -8.07
N ALA A 116 8.08 -5.54 -9.22
CA ALA A 116 8.34 -6.97 -9.30
C ALA A 116 9.49 -7.42 -8.38
N VAL A 117 10.63 -6.73 -8.45
CA VAL A 117 11.78 -7.08 -7.59
C VAL A 117 11.57 -6.67 -6.14
N SER A 118 10.82 -5.61 -5.88
CA SER A 118 10.51 -5.14 -4.52
C SER A 118 9.65 -6.14 -3.74
N GLY A 119 8.80 -6.91 -4.43
CA GLY A 119 7.94 -7.93 -3.82
C GLY A 119 8.72 -8.97 -3.01
N THR A 120 9.98 -9.21 -3.34
CA THR A 120 10.85 -10.14 -2.62
C THR A 120 11.57 -9.52 -1.42
N LEU A 121 11.78 -8.19 -1.40
CA LEU A 121 12.64 -7.51 -0.43
C LEU A 121 12.14 -7.64 1.02
N ALA A 122 10.88 -7.32 1.28
CA ALA A 122 10.32 -7.38 2.63
C ALA A 122 10.29 -8.80 3.22
N PRO A 123 9.79 -9.85 2.50
CA PRO A 123 9.81 -11.20 3.02
C PRO A 123 11.23 -11.74 3.22
N LEU A 124 12.16 -11.45 2.30
CA LEU A 124 13.56 -11.87 2.45
C LEU A 124 14.26 -11.14 3.60
N SER A 125 14.03 -9.84 3.77
CA SER A 125 14.55 -9.07 4.91
C SER A 125 14.17 -9.72 6.22
N MET A 126 12.87 -10.05 6.39
CA MET A 126 12.38 -10.70 7.60
C MET A 126 12.99 -12.10 7.80
N ALA A 127 13.08 -12.91 6.73
CA ALA A 127 13.69 -14.22 6.80
C ALA A 127 15.17 -14.16 7.20
N ILE A 128 15.93 -13.21 6.63
CA ILE A 128 17.34 -12.99 6.95
C ILE A 128 17.50 -12.54 8.41
N LEU A 129 16.67 -11.64 8.91
CA LEU A 129 16.70 -11.15 10.28
C LEU A 129 16.46 -12.28 11.30
N LEU A 130 15.51 -13.17 11.01
CA LEU A 130 15.21 -14.32 11.86
C LEU A 130 16.32 -15.40 11.82
N ASP A 131 17.04 -15.50 10.69
CA ASP A 131 18.16 -16.44 10.58
C ASP A 131 19.44 -15.96 11.29
N VAL A 132 19.71 -14.65 11.23
CA VAL A 132 20.94 -14.05 11.77
C VAL A 132 20.85 -13.84 13.28
N LEU A 133 19.64 -13.60 13.80
CA LEU A 133 19.45 -13.29 15.22
C LEU A 133 18.95 -14.49 16.02
N PRO A 134 19.37 -14.61 17.30
CA PRO A 134 18.96 -15.72 18.15
C PRO A 134 17.44 -15.69 18.43
N PRO A 135 16.77 -16.85 18.61
CA PRO A 135 15.32 -16.96 18.82
C PRO A 135 14.75 -16.06 19.92
N LYS A 136 15.52 -15.81 20.97
CA LYS A 136 15.14 -14.91 22.09
C LYS A 136 14.90 -13.46 21.63
N ARG A 137 15.46 -13.05 20.48
CA ARG A 137 15.32 -11.69 19.92
C ARG A 137 14.30 -11.61 18.78
N HIS A 138 13.71 -12.73 18.34
CA HIS A 138 12.82 -12.76 17.19
C HIS A 138 11.59 -11.85 17.36
N ALA A 139 10.95 -11.85 18.52
CA ALA A 139 9.80 -10.98 18.78
C ALA A 139 10.16 -9.48 18.66
N ARG A 140 11.32 -9.10 19.24
CA ARG A 140 11.80 -7.71 19.21
C ARG A 140 12.18 -7.28 17.79
N ILE A 141 12.89 -8.12 17.04
CA ILE A 141 13.29 -7.75 15.67
C ILE A 141 12.11 -7.71 14.72
N SER A 142 11.12 -8.58 14.89
CA SER A 142 9.86 -8.54 14.12
C SER A 142 9.11 -7.23 14.35
N LEU A 143 9.08 -6.74 15.60
CA LEU A 143 8.51 -5.43 15.93
C LEU A 143 9.29 -4.31 15.23
N VAL A 144 10.62 -4.29 15.36
CA VAL A 144 11.47 -3.26 14.72
C VAL A 144 11.29 -3.27 13.21
N TRP A 145 11.25 -4.45 12.60
CA TRP A 145 11.00 -4.62 11.16
C TRP A 145 9.62 -4.05 10.76
N THR A 146 8.58 -4.33 11.54
CA THR A 146 7.22 -3.79 11.29
C THR A 146 7.19 -2.26 11.46
N VAL A 147 7.89 -1.73 12.46
CA VAL A 147 8.05 -0.29 12.64
C VAL A 147 8.76 0.34 11.45
N CYS A 148 9.86 -0.25 10.96
CA CYS A 148 10.57 0.23 9.77
C CYS A 148 9.66 0.23 8.53
N LEU A 149 8.86 -0.83 8.35
CA LEU A 149 7.90 -0.93 7.25
C LEU A 149 6.85 0.18 7.32
N MET A 150 6.23 0.37 8.48
CA MET A 150 5.19 1.39 8.66
C MET A 150 5.75 2.81 8.63
N LEU A 151 6.94 3.01 9.19
CA LEU A 151 7.64 4.29 9.11
C LEU A 151 7.96 4.67 7.66
N GLY A 152 8.39 3.69 6.83
CA GLY A 152 8.60 3.90 5.40
C GLY A 152 7.32 4.37 4.69
N ILE A 153 6.21 3.65 4.89
CA ILE A 153 4.91 4.03 4.31
C ILE A 153 4.47 5.42 4.79
N ALA A 154 4.65 5.72 6.06
CA ALA A 154 4.21 6.98 6.67
C ALA A 154 5.05 8.18 6.25
N SER A 155 6.37 8.00 6.09
CA SER A 155 7.32 9.10 5.78
C SER A 155 7.42 9.39 4.28
N GLY A 156 6.99 8.46 3.41
CA GLY A 156 7.20 8.59 1.97
C GLY A 156 6.55 9.83 1.37
N ALA A 157 5.30 10.11 1.68
CA ALA A 157 4.61 11.28 1.17
C ALA A 157 5.27 12.59 1.62
N SER A 158 5.69 12.69 2.91
CA SER A 158 6.35 13.89 3.44
C SER A 158 7.74 14.11 2.84
N ILE A 159 8.53 13.04 2.70
CA ILE A 159 9.84 13.10 2.05
C ILE A 159 9.68 13.41 0.56
N GLY A 160 8.71 12.78 -0.10
CA GLY A 160 8.41 13.00 -1.51
C GLY A 160 8.02 14.43 -1.81
N GLY A 161 7.13 15.00 -0.99
CA GLY A 161 6.69 16.39 -1.13
C GLY A 161 7.85 17.38 -0.99
N TRP A 162 8.66 17.22 0.06
CA TRP A 162 9.85 18.08 0.25
C TRP A 162 10.85 17.97 -0.90
N LEU A 163 11.13 16.75 -1.36
CA LEU A 163 12.07 16.54 -2.45
C LEU A 163 11.54 17.08 -3.78
N SER A 164 10.25 16.89 -4.09
CA SER A 164 9.64 17.36 -5.33
C SER A 164 9.64 18.88 -5.40
N GLU A 165 9.27 19.56 -4.33
CA GLU A 165 9.21 21.02 -4.25
C GLU A 165 10.59 21.67 -4.47
N TYR A 166 11.63 21.19 -3.76
CA TYR A 166 12.95 21.85 -3.77
C TYR A 166 13.91 21.32 -4.82
N HIS A 167 13.74 20.08 -5.31
CA HIS A 167 14.70 19.42 -6.21
C HIS A 167 14.05 18.80 -7.44
N GLY A 168 12.72 18.96 -7.59
CA GLY A 168 11.92 18.41 -8.68
C GLY A 168 11.61 16.91 -8.48
N TRP A 169 10.54 16.45 -9.12
CA TRP A 169 9.96 15.12 -8.91
C TRP A 169 10.92 13.94 -9.14
N ARG A 170 11.91 14.08 -10.03
CA ARG A 170 12.91 13.01 -10.26
C ARG A 170 13.79 12.73 -9.06
N SER A 171 13.98 13.72 -8.18
CA SER A 171 14.82 13.59 -6.98
C SER A 171 14.27 12.56 -5.98
N ILE A 172 12.96 12.33 -5.97
CA ILE A 172 12.31 11.36 -5.10
C ILE A 172 12.86 9.93 -5.31
N PHE A 173 13.26 9.59 -6.53
CA PHE A 173 13.84 8.29 -6.84
C PHE A 173 15.34 8.24 -6.57
N TYR A 174 16.06 9.36 -6.73
CA TYR A 174 17.50 9.41 -6.47
C TYR A 174 17.88 9.15 -5.01
N ILE A 175 17.04 9.54 -4.03
CA ILE A 175 17.32 9.34 -2.60
C ILE A 175 17.49 7.86 -2.24
N SER A 176 16.82 6.96 -2.93
CA SER A 176 16.87 5.51 -2.67
C SER A 176 18.07 4.81 -3.34
N LEU A 177 18.76 5.46 -4.29
CA LEU A 177 19.92 4.86 -4.98
C LEU A 177 21.13 4.65 -4.06
N PRO A 178 21.57 5.65 -3.26
CA PRO A 178 22.67 5.43 -2.32
C PRO A 178 22.33 4.36 -1.27
N MET A 179 21.07 4.32 -0.83
CA MET A 179 20.59 3.27 0.09
C MET A 179 20.70 1.89 -0.55
N SER A 180 20.27 1.75 -1.81
CA SER A 180 20.39 0.49 -2.56
C SER A 180 21.84 0.03 -2.68
N GLY A 181 22.76 0.96 -2.99
CA GLY A 181 24.19 0.69 -3.06
C GLY A 181 24.77 0.21 -1.73
N PHE A 182 24.46 0.90 -0.65
CA PHE A 182 24.87 0.49 0.70
C PHE A 182 24.34 -0.90 1.07
N ILE A 183 23.04 -1.15 0.86
CA ILE A 183 22.40 -2.43 1.18
C ILE A 183 23.04 -3.55 0.35
N PHE A 184 23.26 -3.33 -0.94
CA PHE A 184 23.88 -4.31 -1.84
C PHE A 184 25.28 -4.72 -1.35
N LEU A 185 26.12 -3.74 -1.00
CA LEU A 185 27.47 -3.99 -0.48
C LEU A 185 27.44 -4.67 0.89
N ALA A 186 26.62 -4.18 1.82
CA ALA A 186 26.53 -4.75 3.16
C ALA A 186 26.06 -6.21 3.14
N VAL A 187 25.08 -6.53 2.31
CA VAL A 187 24.58 -7.91 2.11
C VAL A 187 25.64 -8.76 1.42
N GLY A 188 26.30 -8.23 0.38
CA GLY A 188 27.35 -8.93 -0.35
C GLY A 188 28.53 -9.33 0.51
N LEU A 189 28.96 -8.43 1.41
CA LEU A 189 30.13 -8.65 2.26
C LEU A 189 29.82 -9.47 3.53
N SER A 190 28.63 -9.30 4.09
CA SER A 190 28.34 -9.79 5.45
C SER A 190 27.37 -10.96 5.52
N LEU A 191 26.52 -11.19 4.48
CA LEU A 191 25.59 -12.29 4.49
C LEU A 191 26.28 -13.58 4.01
N PRO A 192 26.36 -14.63 4.84
CA PRO A 192 26.96 -15.89 4.44
C PRO A 192 26.09 -16.57 3.37
N GLU A 193 26.74 -17.19 2.41
CA GLU A 193 26.06 -18.03 1.42
C GLU A 193 25.59 -19.32 2.07
N LYS A 194 24.28 -19.50 2.18
CA LYS A 194 23.68 -20.80 2.53
C LYS A 194 23.40 -21.54 1.23
N LYS A 195 23.83 -22.80 1.15
CA LYS A 195 23.50 -23.70 0.02
C LYS A 195 21.99 -23.70 -0.20
N ALA A 196 21.60 -23.62 -1.47
CA ALA A 196 20.21 -23.77 -1.87
C ALA A 196 19.64 -25.08 -1.30
N GLU A 197 18.48 -25.02 -0.67
CA GLU A 197 17.73 -26.20 -0.28
C GLU A 197 17.21 -26.91 -1.54
N GLN A 198 17.07 -28.25 -1.49
CA GLN A 198 16.54 -29.00 -2.62
C GLN A 198 15.19 -28.43 -3.05
N ASN A 199 15.06 -28.18 -4.38
CA ASN A 199 13.93 -27.56 -5.04
C ASN A 199 12.56 -28.06 -4.55
N PRO A 200 11.81 -27.30 -3.76
CA PRO A 200 10.39 -27.59 -3.59
C PRO A 200 9.68 -27.33 -4.93
N PRO A 201 8.77 -28.20 -5.35
CA PRO A 201 7.95 -27.92 -6.54
C PRO A 201 7.19 -26.62 -6.34
N PHE A 202 7.27 -25.70 -7.30
CA PHE A 202 6.53 -24.45 -7.27
C PHE A 202 5.29 -24.56 -8.15
N ASP A 203 4.18 -24.05 -7.67
CA ASP A 203 2.90 -24.04 -8.37
C ASP A 203 2.83 -22.86 -9.36
N PHE A 204 3.49 -23.02 -10.51
CA PHE A 204 3.48 -22.02 -11.58
C PHE A 204 2.09 -21.81 -12.17
N PHE A 205 1.28 -22.87 -12.28
CA PHE A 205 -0.07 -22.78 -12.83
C PHE A 205 -0.99 -21.99 -11.88
N GLY A 206 -0.94 -22.28 -10.58
CA GLY A 206 -1.69 -21.53 -9.59
C GLY A 206 -1.27 -20.05 -9.57
N LEU A 207 0.04 -19.76 -9.63
CA LEU A 207 0.50 -18.37 -9.69
C LEU A 207 0.06 -17.67 -10.98
N ALA A 208 0.18 -18.32 -12.15
CA ALA A 208 -0.19 -17.73 -13.44
C ALA A 208 -1.68 -17.42 -13.51
N THR A 209 -2.54 -18.35 -13.08
CA THR A 209 -4.00 -18.15 -13.07
C THR A 209 -4.43 -17.09 -12.06
N PHE A 210 -3.81 -17.09 -10.88
CA PHE A 210 -4.04 -16.05 -9.89
C PHE A 210 -3.59 -14.66 -10.38
N SER A 211 -2.40 -14.58 -10.99
CA SER A 211 -1.88 -13.34 -11.58
C SER A 211 -2.77 -12.83 -12.71
N LEU A 212 -3.24 -13.73 -13.58
CA LEU A 212 -4.19 -13.39 -14.65
C LEU A 212 -5.47 -12.77 -14.08
N GLY A 213 -6.03 -13.41 -13.02
CA GLY A 213 -7.21 -12.90 -12.34
C GLY A 213 -6.99 -11.51 -11.75
N MET A 214 -5.84 -11.30 -11.13
CA MET A 214 -5.51 -10.03 -10.49
C MET A 214 -5.19 -8.91 -11.50
N ILE A 215 -4.41 -9.21 -12.54
CA ILE A 215 -4.10 -8.22 -13.59
C ILE A 215 -5.40 -7.82 -14.31
N GLY A 216 -6.23 -8.80 -14.68
CA GLY A 216 -7.52 -8.52 -15.32
C GLY A 216 -8.43 -7.65 -14.44
N LEU A 217 -8.53 -7.96 -13.13
CA LEU A 217 -9.31 -7.14 -12.20
C LEU A 217 -8.74 -5.73 -12.05
N GLN A 218 -7.42 -5.60 -11.94
CA GLN A 218 -6.79 -4.30 -11.77
C GLN A 218 -6.97 -3.42 -13.01
N MET A 219 -6.75 -3.98 -14.22
CA MET A 219 -6.93 -3.23 -15.47
C MET A 219 -8.39 -2.82 -15.68
N LEU A 220 -9.33 -3.73 -15.38
CA LEU A 220 -10.77 -3.44 -15.44
C LEU A 220 -11.13 -2.27 -14.51
N LEU A 221 -10.60 -2.23 -13.29
CA LEU A 221 -10.88 -1.15 -12.36
C LEU A 221 -10.19 0.16 -12.75
N ASP A 222 -8.92 0.10 -13.19
CA ASP A 222 -8.15 1.29 -13.55
C ASP A 222 -8.62 1.96 -14.85
N ARG A 223 -9.20 1.19 -15.80
CA ARG A 223 -9.56 1.67 -17.15
C ARG A 223 -11.06 1.67 -17.42
N GLY A 224 -11.86 1.08 -16.52
CA GLY A 224 -13.30 0.85 -16.71
C GLY A 224 -14.05 2.14 -17.03
N GLU A 225 -13.82 3.20 -16.28
CA GLU A 225 -14.49 4.49 -16.50
C GLU A 225 -14.12 5.12 -17.85
N ARG A 226 -12.82 5.22 -18.16
CA ARG A 226 -12.36 5.82 -19.41
C ARG A 226 -12.92 5.13 -20.65
N LEU A 227 -13.11 3.83 -20.57
CA LEU A 227 -13.62 3.00 -21.67
C LEU A 227 -15.12 2.74 -21.58
N GLU A 228 -15.85 3.53 -20.77
CA GLU A 228 -17.30 3.42 -20.58
C GLU A 228 -17.75 1.99 -20.15
N TRP A 229 -16.94 1.36 -19.30
CA TRP A 229 -17.18 0.02 -18.73
C TRP A 229 -17.50 -1.02 -19.83
N PHE A 230 -18.55 -1.76 -19.67
CA PHE A 230 -18.94 -2.86 -20.58
C PHE A 230 -19.42 -2.41 -21.97
N ALA A 231 -19.37 -1.11 -22.28
CA ALA A 231 -19.50 -0.61 -23.66
C ALA A 231 -18.25 -0.90 -24.50
N SER A 232 -17.09 -1.07 -23.88
CA SER A 232 -15.82 -1.39 -24.54
C SER A 232 -15.54 -2.88 -24.61
N ALA A 233 -15.09 -3.37 -25.79
CA ALA A 233 -14.63 -4.74 -25.96
C ALA A 233 -13.37 -5.05 -25.11
N GLU A 234 -12.50 -4.06 -24.87
CA GLU A 234 -11.31 -4.23 -24.02
C GLU A 234 -11.70 -4.58 -22.60
N ILE A 235 -12.67 -3.90 -22.00
CA ILE A 235 -13.19 -4.16 -20.66
C ILE A 235 -13.80 -5.55 -20.55
N TRP A 236 -14.48 -6.05 -21.60
CA TRP A 236 -14.94 -7.42 -21.62
C TRP A 236 -13.79 -8.42 -21.58
N VAL A 237 -12.72 -8.19 -22.31
CA VAL A 237 -11.52 -9.05 -22.29
C VAL A 237 -10.89 -9.06 -20.89
N GLU A 238 -10.76 -7.89 -20.26
CA GLU A 238 -10.20 -7.76 -18.91
C GLU A 238 -11.10 -8.44 -17.85
N ALA A 239 -12.42 -8.27 -17.95
CA ALA A 239 -13.40 -8.93 -17.07
C ALA A 239 -13.35 -10.45 -17.24
N ILE A 240 -13.34 -10.95 -18.48
CA ILE A 240 -13.26 -12.39 -18.77
C ILE A 240 -11.92 -12.95 -18.26
N ALA A 241 -10.80 -12.25 -18.50
CA ALA A 241 -9.49 -12.65 -17.99
C ALA A 241 -9.47 -12.73 -16.47
N SER A 242 -10.10 -11.76 -15.79
CA SER A 242 -10.21 -11.74 -14.33
C SER A 242 -11.04 -12.93 -13.82
N VAL A 243 -12.25 -13.10 -14.33
CA VAL A 243 -13.16 -14.19 -13.91
C VAL A 243 -12.56 -15.56 -14.21
N LEU A 244 -12.01 -15.74 -15.41
CA LEU A 244 -11.36 -16.98 -15.82
C LEU A 244 -10.13 -17.29 -14.98
N GLY A 245 -9.29 -16.28 -14.71
CA GLY A 245 -8.09 -16.41 -13.89
C GLY A 245 -8.44 -16.88 -12.47
N PHE A 246 -9.38 -16.22 -11.80
CA PHE A 246 -9.83 -16.62 -10.47
C PHE A 246 -10.58 -17.96 -10.48
N TYR A 247 -11.40 -18.24 -11.47
CA TYR A 247 -12.07 -19.53 -11.61
C TYR A 247 -11.05 -20.67 -11.73
N LEU A 248 -10.10 -20.56 -12.65
CA LEU A 248 -9.05 -21.57 -12.84
C LEU A 248 -8.21 -21.72 -11.57
N TYR A 249 -7.90 -20.64 -10.88
CA TYR A 249 -7.17 -20.66 -9.62
C TYR A 249 -7.96 -21.41 -8.52
N ILE A 250 -9.24 -21.12 -8.36
CA ILE A 250 -10.10 -21.80 -7.38
C ILE A 250 -10.21 -23.29 -7.71
N VAL A 251 -10.45 -23.66 -8.98
CA VAL A 251 -10.49 -25.06 -9.41
C VAL A 251 -9.16 -25.74 -9.14
N HIS A 252 -8.04 -25.07 -9.44
CA HIS A 252 -6.70 -25.59 -9.19
C HIS A 252 -6.46 -25.83 -7.69
N ILE A 253 -6.77 -24.88 -6.83
CA ILE A 253 -6.67 -25.08 -5.37
C ILE A 253 -7.52 -26.28 -4.90
N LEU A 254 -8.69 -26.49 -5.48
CA LEU A 254 -9.58 -27.58 -5.07
C LEU A 254 -9.10 -28.97 -5.54
N THR A 255 -8.44 -29.04 -6.71
CA THR A 255 -8.11 -30.29 -7.40
C THR A 255 -6.63 -30.69 -7.29
N ALA A 256 -5.69 -29.74 -7.31
CA ALA A 256 -4.27 -30.01 -7.27
C ALA A 256 -3.79 -30.56 -5.92
N LYS A 257 -2.72 -31.35 -5.96
CA LYS A 257 -2.06 -31.90 -4.76
C LYS A 257 -1.06 -30.90 -4.14
N ALA A 258 -0.44 -30.06 -4.95
CA ALA A 258 0.51 -29.02 -4.52
C ALA A 258 0.01 -27.66 -4.97
N HIS A 259 -0.08 -26.72 -4.04
CA HIS A 259 -0.50 -25.36 -4.30
C HIS A 259 0.37 -24.41 -3.46
N PHE A 260 0.58 -23.21 -3.95
CA PHE A 260 1.36 -22.21 -3.20
C PHE A 260 0.63 -21.68 -1.96
N LEU A 261 -0.71 -21.83 -1.88
CA LEU A 261 -1.52 -21.55 -0.69
C LEU A 261 -2.14 -22.82 -0.15
N ASN A 262 -1.87 -23.15 1.10
CA ASN A 262 -2.38 -24.35 1.74
C ASN A 262 -3.85 -24.21 2.13
N LYS A 263 -4.70 -25.19 1.74
CA LYS A 263 -6.14 -25.24 2.07
C LYS A 263 -6.43 -25.16 3.57
N VAL A 264 -5.49 -25.62 4.42
CA VAL A 264 -5.63 -25.59 5.88
C VAL A 264 -5.78 -24.17 6.40
N LEU A 265 -5.17 -23.17 5.73
CA LEU A 265 -5.30 -21.77 6.11
C LEU A 265 -6.77 -21.29 6.07
N PHE A 266 -7.53 -21.75 5.06
CA PHE A 266 -8.94 -21.38 4.90
C PHE A 266 -9.88 -22.11 5.86
N LYS A 267 -9.40 -23.14 6.60
CA LYS A 267 -10.18 -23.83 7.64
C LYS A 267 -10.07 -23.15 9.00
N ASP A 268 -9.01 -22.39 9.24
CA ASP A 268 -8.87 -21.64 10.49
C ASP A 268 -9.70 -20.36 10.46
N ARG A 269 -10.74 -20.34 11.31
CA ARG A 269 -11.71 -19.25 11.36
C ARG A 269 -11.07 -17.91 11.72
N ASN A 270 -10.19 -17.89 12.72
CA ASN A 270 -9.55 -16.64 13.15
C ASN A 270 -8.64 -16.11 12.06
N PHE A 271 -7.90 -16.99 11.39
CA PHE A 271 -7.04 -16.63 10.29
C PHE A 271 -7.84 -16.00 9.13
N VAL A 272 -8.92 -16.65 8.69
CA VAL A 272 -9.76 -16.16 7.58
C VAL A 272 -10.38 -14.81 7.91
N LEU A 273 -11.03 -14.69 9.08
CA LEU A 273 -11.68 -13.44 9.50
C LEU A 273 -10.66 -12.29 9.63
N SER A 274 -9.51 -12.56 10.26
CA SER A 274 -8.46 -11.53 10.38
C SER A 274 -7.86 -11.15 9.04
N THR A 275 -7.77 -12.08 8.08
CA THR A 275 -7.28 -11.81 6.72
C THR A 275 -8.24 -10.91 5.95
N ILE A 276 -9.56 -11.13 6.07
CA ILE A 276 -10.58 -10.25 5.48
C ILE A 276 -10.51 -8.84 6.10
N MET A 277 -10.39 -8.75 7.43
CA MET A 277 -10.22 -7.46 8.11
C MET A 277 -8.91 -6.77 7.72
N PHE A 278 -7.85 -7.53 7.45
CA PHE A 278 -6.56 -6.98 7.03
C PHE A 278 -6.56 -6.53 5.56
N PHE A 279 -7.40 -7.14 4.73
CA PHE A 279 -7.74 -6.61 3.41
C PHE A 279 -8.40 -5.22 3.52
N ALA A 280 -9.41 -5.07 4.39
CA ALA A 280 -10.07 -3.79 4.63
C ALA A 280 -9.10 -2.75 5.23
N PHE A 281 -8.17 -3.17 6.09
CA PHE A 281 -7.07 -2.31 6.55
C PHE A 281 -6.25 -1.75 5.38
N GLY A 282 -5.86 -2.60 4.42
CA GLY A 282 -5.17 -2.19 3.21
C GLY A 282 -6.02 -1.26 2.35
N PHE A 283 -7.30 -1.60 2.17
CA PHE A 283 -8.28 -0.82 1.41
C PHE A 283 -8.47 0.62 1.93
N ILE A 284 -8.07 0.90 3.16
CA ILE A 284 -8.15 2.24 3.75
C ILE A 284 -6.77 2.91 3.80
N LEU A 285 -5.72 2.15 4.08
CA LEU A 285 -4.38 2.69 4.34
C LEU A 285 -3.83 3.54 3.20
N LEU A 286 -3.77 2.99 1.99
CA LEU A 286 -3.21 3.70 0.82
C LEU A 286 -4.23 4.61 0.11
N PRO A 287 -5.51 4.22 -0.09
CA PRO A 287 -6.47 5.12 -0.71
C PRO A 287 -6.64 6.44 0.02
N THR A 288 -6.64 6.44 1.35
CA THR A 288 -6.69 7.72 2.09
C THR A 288 -5.50 8.64 1.75
N LEU A 289 -4.30 8.09 1.59
CA LEU A 289 -3.13 8.89 1.18
C LEU A 289 -3.28 9.36 -0.27
N ALA A 290 -3.73 8.49 -1.16
CA ALA A 290 -3.93 8.80 -2.58
C ALA A 290 -4.99 9.89 -2.80
N LEU A 291 -5.99 9.99 -1.91
CA LEU A 291 -7.01 11.05 -1.95
C LEU A 291 -6.53 12.36 -1.29
N THR A 292 -5.84 12.24 -0.15
CA THR A 292 -5.53 13.41 0.68
C THR A 292 -4.54 14.35 -0.01
N SER A 293 -3.48 13.84 -0.64
CA SER A 293 -2.46 14.70 -1.26
C SER A 293 -3.02 15.53 -2.43
N PRO A 294 -3.68 14.93 -3.45
CA PRO A 294 -4.26 15.72 -4.54
C PRO A 294 -5.36 16.69 -4.06
N MET A 295 -6.15 16.30 -3.05
CA MET A 295 -7.16 17.18 -2.47
C MET A 295 -6.52 18.44 -1.89
N LEU A 296 -5.46 18.31 -1.10
CA LEU A 296 -4.78 19.44 -0.47
C LEU A 296 -4.11 20.33 -1.52
N GLU A 297 -3.48 19.74 -2.53
CA GLU A 297 -2.70 20.47 -3.54
C GLU A 297 -3.57 21.11 -4.62
N GLN A 298 -4.49 20.34 -5.23
CA GLN A 298 -5.31 20.83 -6.36
C GLN A 298 -6.53 21.61 -5.92
N LEU A 299 -7.19 21.20 -4.85
CA LEU A 299 -8.49 21.75 -4.47
C LEU A 299 -8.38 22.80 -3.37
N LEU A 300 -7.39 22.66 -2.48
CA LEU A 300 -7.15 23.61 -1.41
C LEU A 300 -5.92 24.49 -1.65
N ASN A 301 -5.20 24.29 -2.76
CA ASN A 301 -4.03 25.06 -3.20
C ASN A 301 -2.90 25.13 -2.14
N TYR A 302 -2.72 24.07 -1.34
CA TYR A 302 -1.58 23.97 -0.43
C TYR A 302 -0.31 23.60 -1.21
N PRO A 303 0.85 24.21 -0.88
CA PRO A 303 2.14 23.78 -1.43
C PRO A 303 2.43 22.31 -1.13
N VAL A 304 3.17 21.65 -2.01
CA VAL A 304 3.50 20.20 -1.92
C VAL A 304 4.23 19.87 -0.63
N ASP A 305 5.16 20.73 -0.18
CA ASP A 305 5.89 20.57 1.10
C ASP A 305 4.94 20.64 2.30
N THR A 306 4.02 21.61 2.29
CA THR A 306 3.02 21.77 3.35
C THR A 306 2.08 20.58 3.41
N THR A 307 1.64 20.05 2.27
CA THR A 307 0.87 18.79 2.18
C THR A 307 1.64 17.63 2.82
N GLY A 308 2.93 17.53 2.52
CA GLY A 308 3.81 16.55 3.16
C GLY A 308 3.84 16.68 4.68
N TYR A 309 3.98 17.91 5.22
CA TYR A 309 3.99 18.16 6.67
C TYR A 309 2.66 17.82 7.33
N MET A 310 1.53 18.06 6.68
CA MET A 310 0.21 17.73 7.21
C MET A 310 -0.02 16.23 7.38
N THR A 311 0.70 15.38 6.64
CA THR A 311 0.61 13.92 6.74
C THR A 311 1.49 13.33 7.85
N ILE A 312 2.50 14.06 8.35
CA ILE A 312 3.42 13.60 9.42
C ILE A 312 2.70 13.13 10.69
N PRO A 313 1.72 13.86 11.25
CA PRO A 313 1.03 13.45 12.47
C PRO A 313 0.32 12.09 12.34
N ARG A 314 -0.23 11.77 11.16
CA ARG A 314 -0.79 10.46 10.87
C ARG A 314 0.27 9.35 10.97
N GLY A 315 1.45 9.59 10.41
CA GLY A 315 2.57 8.64 10.48
C GLY A 315 3.08 8.44 11.90
N ILE A 316 3.26 9.52 12.65
CA ILE A 316 3.73 9.48 14.06
C ILE A 316 2.75 8.69 14.92
N THR A 317 1.45 8.96 14.82
CA THR A 317 0.42 8.28 15.61
C THR A 317 0.29 6.81 15.23
N LEU A 318 0.42 6.47 13.94
CA LEU A 318 0.43 5.08 13.46
C LEU A 318 1.60 4.30 14.05
N VAL A 319 2.82 4.81 13.93
CA VAL A 319 4.01 4.16 14.47
C VAL A 319 3.98 4.14 15.99
N GLY A 320 3.58 5.24 16.63
CA GLY A 320 3.43 5.34 18.08
C GLY A 320 2.44 4.30 18.63
N ALA A 321 1.27 4.17 18.03
CA ALA A 321 0.27 3.16 18.41
C ALA A 321 0.79 1.73 18.23
N LEU A 322 1.47 1.44 17.11
CA LEU A 322 2.09 0.14 16.86
C LEU A 322 3.12 -0.22 17.94
N VAL A 323 3.97 0.74 18.34
CA VAL A 323 4.96 0.56 19.42
C VAL A 323 4.25 0.37 20.76
N LEU A 324 3.25 1.18 21.08
CA LEU A 324 2.47 1.06 22.32
C LEU A 324 1.78 -0.30 22.43
N MET A 325 1.23 -0.82 21.32
CA MET A 325 0.61 -2.13 21.28
C MET A 325 1.57 -3.29 21.61
N SER A 326 2.88 -3.10 21.44
CA SER A 326 3.89 -4.09 21.81
C SER A 326 4.08 -4.24 23.33
N PHE A 327 3.70 -3.23 24.11
CA PHE A 327 3.75 -3.25 25.57
C PHE A 327 2.44 -3.72 26.21
N VAL A 328 1.39 -3.96 25.39
CA VAL A 328 0.11 -4.42 25.89
C VAL A 328 0.22 -5.84 26.47
N PRO A 329 -0.16 -6.03 27.75
CA PRO A 329 -0.10 -7.33 28.40
C PRO A 329 -0.96 -8.39 27.70
N ALA A 330 -0.49 -9.63 27.71
CA ALA A 330 -1.16 -10.73 27.00
C ALA A 330 -2.54 -11.11 27.60
N TRP A 331 -2.84 -10.71 28.84
CA TRP A 331 -4.12 -10.96 29.51
C TRP A 331 -5.27 -10.06 29.01
N ILE A 332 -4.96 -8.93 28.34
CA ILE A 332 -5.99 -8.07 27.78
C ILE A 332 -6.55 -8.71 26.51
N ASP A 333 -7.90 -8.73 26.42
CA ASP A 333 -8.56 -9.31 25.24
C ASP A 333 -8.23 -8.51 23.98
N ASN A 334 -7.57 -9.18 23.05
CA ASN A 334 -7.10 -8.58 21.80
C ASN A 334 -8.24 -8.00 20.94
N ARG A 335 -9.48 -8.48 21.12
CA ARG A 335 -10.67 -7.98 20.40
C ARG A 335 -10.96 -6.52 20.71
N LEU A 336 -10.68 -6.06 21.95
CA LEU A 336 -10.86 -4.66 22.34
C LEU A 336 -10.02 -3.72 21.47
N PHE A 337 -8.78 -4.13 21.15
CA PHE A 337 -7.90 -3.34 20.29
C PHE A 337 -8.31 -3.41 18.83
N VAL A 338 -8.89 -4.53 18.36
CA VAL A 338 -9.46 -4.62 17.02
C VAL A 338 -10.65 -3.69 16.90
N VAL A 339 -11.62 -3.75 17.84
CA VAL A 339 -12.81 -2.87 17.84
C VAL A 339 -12.39 -1.40 18.01
N GLY A 340 -11.54 -1.09 18.99
CA GLY A 340 -11.05 0.27 19.23
C GLY A 340 -10.29 0.85 18.04
N GLY A 341 -9.42 0.05 17.42
CA GLY A 341 -8.69 0.45 16.21
C GLY A 341 -9.64 0.71 15.02
N MET A 342 -10.61 -0.18 14.77
CA MET A 342 -11.63 0.03 13.76
C MET A 342 -12.47 1.28 14.03
N ALA A 343 -12.91 1.48 15.27
CA ALA A 343 -13.69 2.64 15.65
C ALA A 343 -12.93 3.95 15.43
N LEU A 344 -11.64 3.99 15.76
CA LEU A 344 -10.78 5.16 15.50
C LEU A 344 -10.59 5.41 14.00
N VAL A 345 -10.42 4.37 13.19
CA VAL A 345 -10.31 4.49 11.73
C VAL A 345 -11.62 5.03 11.15
N VAL A 346 -12.77 4.47 11.55
CA VAL A 346 -14.09 4.94 11.14
C VAL A 346 -14.28 6.40 11.54
N TYR A 347 -14.00 6.74 12.80
CA TYR A 347 -14.16 8.09 13.29
C TYR A 347 -13.21 9.09 12.59
N GLY A 348 -11.96 8.70 12.32
CA GLY A 348 -11.03 9.52 11.55
C GLY A 348 -11.51 9.82 10.14
N ASN A 349 -11.96 8.79 9.40
CA ASN A 349 -12.53 8.98 8.06
C ASN A 349 -13.85 9.75 8.10
N TRP A 350 -14.71 9.50 9.10
CA TRP A 350 -15.95 10.26 9.27
C TRP A 350 -15.70 11.74 9.51
N ARG A 351 -14.65 12.10 10.27
CA ARG A 351 -14.22 13.50 10.42
C ARG A 351 -13.82 14.15 9.09
N MET A 352 -13.30 13.35 8.14
CA MET A 352 -12.93 13.83 6.81
C MET A 352 -14.14 14.19 5.94
N LEU A 353 -15.34 13.65 6.24
CA LEU A 353 -16.59 14.05 5.59
C LEU A 353 -16.97 15.51 5.89
N GLY A 354 -16.45 16.07 6.98
CA GLY A 354 -16.68 17.48 7.33
C GLY A 354 -15.65 18.44 6.70
N TYR A 355 -14.84 17.99 5.76
CA TYR A 355 -13.90 18.89 5.08
C TYR A 355 -14.59 19.94 4.23
N SER A 356 -13.97 21.11 4.11
CA SER A 356 -14.49 22.25 3.37
C SER A 356 -13.32 23.03 2.76
N PRO A 357 -13.49 23.64 1.57
CA PRO A 357 -12.47 24.51 1.00
C PRO A 357 -12.04 25.68 1.88
N ALA A 358 -12.91 26.10 2.81
CA ALA A 358 -12.62 27.20 3.74
C ALA A 358 -11.94 26.73 5.05
N MET A 359 -11.65 25.43 5.21
CA MET A 359 -11.02 24.91 6.42
C MET A 359 -9.53 25.24 6.48
N ASP A 360 -9.01 25.35 7.71
CA ASP A 360 -7.57 25.41 7.94
C ASP A 360 -6.93 24.00 7.95
N TRP A 361 -5.65 23.90 8.21
CA TRP A 361 -4.91 22.64 8.23
C TRP A 361 -5.26 21.71 9.42
N ARG A 362 -5.84 22.23 10.49
CA ARG A 362 -6.09 21.49 11.76
C ARG A 362 -7.02 20.29 11.59
N PRO A 363 -8.18 20.38 10.89
CA PRO A 363 -9.04 19.23 10.67
C PRO A 363 -8.31 18.07 9.98
N VAL A 364 -7.44 18.36 9.01
CA VAL A 364 -6.66 17.36 8.28
C VAL A 364 -5.71 16.61 9.22
N VAL A 365 -4.95 17.36 10.02
CA VAL A 365 -4.02 16.81 11.00
C VAL A 365 -4.73 15.96 12.04
N VAL A 366 -5.84 16.45 12.61
CA VAL A 366 -6.59 15.72 13.65
C VAL A 366 -7.20 14.43 13.10
N ALA A 367 -7.86 14.49 11.95
CA ALA A 367 -8.47 13.32 11.33
C ALA A 367 -7.39 12.29 10.92
N GLY A 368 -6.29 12.76 10.34
CA GLY A 368 -5.14 11.92 10.00
C GLY A 368 -4.51 11.26 11.22
N ALA A 369 -4.33 12.00 12.33
CA ALA A 369 -3.78 11.47 13.57
C ALA A 369 -4.69 10.39 14.20
N LEU A 370 -6.00 10.61 14.21
CA LEU A 370 -6.99 9.63 14.69
C LEU A 370 -6.96 8.35 13.84
N GLN A 371 -6.93 8.51 12.51
CA GLN A 371 -6.85 7.38 11.62
C GLN A 371 -5.52 6.62 11.79
N GLY A 372 -4.39 7.33 11.90
CA GLY A 372 -3.09 6.74 12.16
C GLY A 372 -3.06 5.93 13.45
N LEU A 373 -3.61 6.48 14.54
CA LEU A 373 -3.75 5.80 15.83
C LEU A 373 -4.55 4.49 15.69
N GLY A 374 -5.69 4.55 14.98
CA GLY A 374 -6.52 3.38 14.73
C GLY A 374 -5.81 2.31 13.91
N LEU A 375 -5.17 2.69 12.81
CA LEU A 375 -4.42 1.76 11.94
C LEU A 375 -3.22 1.14 12.68
N GLY A 376 -2.47 1.94 13.46
CA GLY A 376 -1.33 1.47 14.24
C GLY A 376 -1.69 0.48 15.34
N ALA A 377 -2.87 0.64 15.97
CA ALA A 377 -3.39 -0.32 16.94
C ALA A 377 -3.96 -1.58 16.27
N LEU A 378 -4.64 -1.42 15.13
CA LEU A 378 -5.36 -2.49 14.44
C LEU A 378 -4.41 -3.55 13.85
N MET A 379 -3.29 -3.12 13.25
CA MET A 379 -2.37 -4.03 12.58
C MET A 379 -1.81 -5.14 13.49
N PRO A 380 -1.19 -4.86 14.66
CA PRO A 380 -0.69 -5.91 15.55
C PRO A 380 -1.82 -6.71 16.19
N ALA A 381 -2.98 -6.08 16.43
CA ALA A 381 -4.15 -6.77 16.97
C ALA A 381 -4.69 -7.82 15.99
N LEU A 382 -4.84 -7.48 14.70
CA LEU A 382 -5.25 -8.43 13.66
C LEU A 382 -4.21 -9.52 13.43
N THR A 383 -2.91 -9.17 13.43
CA THR A 383 -1.83 -10.15 13.31
C THR A 383 -1.87 -11.17 14.45
N LYS A 384 -2.01 -10.69 15.70
CA LYS A 384 -2.13 -11.57 16.86
C LYS A 384 -3.38 -12.46 16.80
N ALA A 385 -4.52 -11.92 16.34
CA ALA A 385 -5.75 -12.69 16.16
C ALA A 385 -5.60 -13.76 15.08
N ALA A 386 -5.03 -13.43 13.92
CA ALA A 386 -4.83 -14.34 12.79
C ALA A 386 -4.00 -15.58 13.16
N PHE A 387 -2.93 -15.39 13.92
CA PHE A 387 -1.98 -16.45 14.24
C PHE A 387 -2.22 -17.10 15.60
N SER A 388 -3.26 -16.69 16.34
CA SER A 388 -3.57 -17.22 17.68
C SER A 388 -4.04 -18.67 17.69
N THR A 389 -4.74 -19.11 16.63
CA THR A 389 -5.32 -20.45 16.49
C THR A 389 -4.64 -21.27 15.40
N LEU A 390 -3.84 -20.63 14.54
CA LEU A 390 -3.16 -21.28 13.42
C LEU A 390 -1.99 -22.14 13.91
N ASP A 391 -1.92 -23.39 13.41
CA ASP A 391 -0.82 -24.29 13.66
C ASP A 391 0.53 -23.64 13.25
N PRO A 392 1.55 -23.68 14.13
CA PRO A 392 2.86 -23.10 13.86
C PRO A 392 3.49 -23.54 12.53
N LYS A 393 3.21 -24.75 12.06
CA LYS A 393 3.69 -25.29 10.78
C LYS A 393 3.26 -24.46 9.58
N PHE A 394 2.05 -23.87 9.61
CA PHE A 394 1.47 -23.10 8.50
C PHE A 394 1.67 -21.59 8.65
N ARG A 395 2.28 -21.11 9.73
CA ARG A 395 2.51 -19.67 9.96
C ARG A 395 3.28 -18.98 8.84
N PRO A 396 4.34 -19.56 8.23
CA PRO A 396 5.06 -18.88 7.14
C PRO A 396 4.17 -18.62 5.92
N GLU A 397 3.38 -19.63 5.52
CA GLU A 397 2.43 -19.49 4.41
C GLU A 397 1.28 -18.55 4.77
N GLY A 398 0.77 -18.66 6.00
CA GLY A 398 -0.23 -17.73 6.53
C GLY A 398 0.25 -16.28 6.54
N THR A 399 1.50 -16.03 6.92
CA THR A 399 2.07 -14.67 6.91
C THR A 399 2.14 -14.10 5.49
N ALA A 400 2.49 -14.92 4.51
CA ALA A 400 2.52 -14.51 3.11
C ALA A 400 1.11 -14.12 2.63
N LEU A 401 0.10 -14.97 2.84
CA LEU A 401 -1.29 -14.69 2.45
C LEU A 401 -1.86 -13.48 3.18
N PHE A 402 -1.58 -13.35 4.48
CA PHE A 402 -2.02 -12.23 5.29
C PHE A 402 -1.48 -10.89 4.77
N ASN A 403 -0.18 -10.81 4.45
CA ASN A 403 0.40 -9.61 3.86
C ASN A 403 -0.08 -9.36 2.42
N LEU A 404 -0.26 -10.42 1.63
CA LEU A 404 -0.86 -10.31 0.30
C LEU A 404 -2.25 -9.68 0.38
N SER A 405 -3.11 -10.11 1.31
CA SER A 405 -4.46 -9.56 1.44
C SER A 405 -4.46 -8.05 1.70
N ARG A 406 -3.54 -7.55 2.53
CA ARG A 406 -3.36 -6.12 2.77
C ARG A 406 -2.94 -5.37 1.51
N LEU A 407 -1.97 -5.90 0.76
CA LEU A 407 -1.50 -5.27 -0.48
C LEU A 407 -2.60 -5.25 -1.54
N TYR A 408 -3.37 -6.33 -1.66
CA TYR A 408 -4.54 -6.38 -2.55
C TYR A 408 -5.63 -5.39 -2.14
N GLY A 409 -5.91 -5.33 -0.84
CA GLY A 409 -6.81 -4.30 -0.32
C GLY A 409 -6.36 -2.91 -0.74
N SER A 410 -5.06 -2.63 -0.66
CA SER A 410 -4.51 -1.33 -1.04
C SER A 410 -4.65 -1.02 -2.53
N THR A 411 -4.32 -1.96 -3.42
CA THR A 411 -4.45 -1.75 -4.88
C THR A 411 -5.90 -1.60 -5.32
N ILE A 412 -6.75 -2.52 -4.90
CA ILE A 412 -8.19 -2.47 -5.21
C ILE A 412 -8.82 -1.22 -4.61
N GLY A 413 -8.43 -0.86 -3.38
CA GLY A 413 -8.95 0.34 -2.73
C GLY A 413 -8.61 1.62 -3.49
N VAL A 414 -7.37 1.78 -3.98
CA VAL A 414 -6.98 2.95 -4.79
C VAL A 414 -7.78 2.99 -6.09
N ALA A 415 -7.90 1.87 -6.80
CA ALA A 415 -8.64 1.80 -8.05
C ALA A 415 -10.14 2.11 -7.86
N VAL A 416 -10.78 1.49 -6.85
CA VAL A 416 -12.21 1.73 -6.54
C VAL A 416 -12.46 3.20 -6.22
N VAL A 417 -11.63 3.79 -5.35
CA VAL A 417 -11.78 5.17 -4.95
C VAL A 417 -11.61 6.12 -6.16
N GLN A 418 -10.68 5.84 -7.08
CA GLN A 418 -10.50 6.65 -8.28
C GLN A 418 -11.71 6.57 -9.22
N VAL A 419 -12.22 5.37 -9.48
CA VAL A 419 -13.43 5.18 -10.30
C VAL A 419 -14.59 6.02 -9.75
N PHE A 420 -14.90 5.85 -8.48
CA PHE A 420 -15.98 6.61 -7.86
C PHE A 420 -15.72 8.12 -7.80
N PHE A 421 -14.46 8.55 -7.73
CA PHE A 421 -14.12 9.97 -7.80
C PHE A 421 -14.54 10.59 -9.12
N TYR A 422 -14.26 9.96 -10.24
CA TYR A 422 -14.63 10.49 -11.57
C TYR A 422 -16.13 10.48 -11.79
N ASP A 423 -16.80 9.36 -11.53
CA ASP A 423 -18.26 9.22 -11.65
C ASP A 423 -18.98 10.27 -10.79
N ASN A 424 -18.55 10.43 -9.54
CA ASN A 424 -19.17 11.35 -8.61
C ASN A 424 -18.89 12.81 -8.97
N THR A 425 -17.68 13.14 -9.44
CA THR A 425 -17.35 14.48 -9.91
C THR A 425 -18.27 14.91 -11.04
N GLN A 426 -18.54 14.02 -12.00
CA GLN A 426 -19.45 14.30 -13.11
C GLN A 426 -20.90 14.46 -12.63
N ALA A 427 -21.37 13.59 -11.78
CA ALA A 427 -22.72 13.64 -11.21
C ALA A 427 -22.95 14.94 -10.42
N VAL A 428 -22.00 15.30 -9.54
CA VAL A 428 -22.07 16.53 -8.74
C VAL A 428 -21.95 17.76 -9.62
N TYR A 429 -21.06 17.76 -10.63
CA TYR A 429 -20.97 18.85 -11.61
C TYR A 429 -22.33 19.10 -12.29
N LEU A 430 -22.97 18.05 -12.80
CA LEU A 430 -24.29 18.18 -13.43
C LEU A 430 -25.35 18.68 -12.44
N ALA A 431 -25.32 18.26 -11.19
CA ALA A 431 -26.24 18.71 -10.14
C ALA A 431 -26.05 20.22 -9.81
N LEU A 432 -24.80 20.67 -9.73
CA LEU A 432 -24.46 22.07 -9.50
C LEU A 432 -24.79 22.95 -10.71
N ALA A 433 -24.45 22.49 -11.94
CA ALA A 433 -24.69 23.21 -13.18
C ALA A 433 -26.18 23.49 -13.44
N LYS A 434 -27.09 22.56 -13.05
CA LYS A 434 -28.55 22.78 -13.10
C LYS A 434 -29.00 24.01 -12.32
N ASN A 435 -28.24 24.44 -11.34
CA ASN A 435 -28.55 25.62 -10.52
C ASN A 435 -28.02 26.94 -11.13
N LEU A 436 -27.18 26.88 -12.16
CA LEU A 436 -26.61 28.01 -12.85
C LEU A 436 -27.46 28.41 -14.11
N THR A 437 -28.77 28.54 -13.95
CA THR A 437 -29.62 28.95 -15.04
C THR A 437 -29.57 30.49 -15.20
N PRO A 438 -29.65 31.02 -16.45
CA PRO A 438 -29.67 32.49 -16.70
C PRO A 438 -30.80 33.22 -15.99
N TYR A 439 -31.84 32.50 -15.57
CA TYR A 439 -33.05 33.04 -14.93
C TYR A 439 -32.95 33.20 -13.40
N ARG A 440 -31.88 32.72 -12.77
CA ARG A 440 -31.69 32.92 -11.32
C ARG A 440 -31.14 34.31 -11.01
N ALA A 441 -31.66 34.93 -9.96
CA ALA A 441 -31.24 36.27 -9.50
C ALA A 441 -29.72 36.40 -9.31
N ALA A 442 -29.03 35.33 -8.87
CA ALA A 442 -27.57 35.31 -8.73
C ALA A 442 -26.82 35.44 -10.08
N ALA A 443 -27.36 34.89 -11.17
CA ALA A 443 -26.78 35.05 -12.51
C ALA A 443 -27.01 36.47 -13.04
N HIS A 444 -28.15 37.11 -12.73
CA HIS A 444 -28.44 38.50 -13.08
C HIS A 444 -27.63 39.52 -12.26
N ALA A 445 -27.44 39.29 -10.98
CA ALA A 445 -26.62 40.12 -10.11
C ALA A 445 -25.15 40.17 -10.55
N ALA A 446 -24.77 39.20 -11.30
CA ALA A 446 -23.40 39.05 -11.78
C ALA A 446 -23.08 39.83 -13.09
N GLY A 447 -24.03 40.57 -13.71
CA GLY A 447 -23.83 41.38 -14.95
C GLY A 447 -23.81 40.55 -16.25
N SER A 448 -23.45 41.18 -17.38
CA SER A 448 -23.50 40.53 -18.70
C SER A 448 -22.67 39.23 -18.79
N ILE A 449 -23.26 38.21 -19.39
CA ILE A 449 -22.63 36.89 -19.58
C ILE A 449 -21.58 37.02 -20.70
N SER A 450 -20.29 37.16 -20.32
CA SER A 450 -19.16 37.13 -21.25
C SER A 450 -18.51 35.74 -21.26
N ARG A 451 -17.84 35.35 -22.37
CA ARG A 451 -17.12 34.07 -22.47
C ARG A 451 -16.10 33.84 -21.33
N PRO A 452 -15.24 34.82 -20.93
CA PRO A 452 -14.33 34.65 -19.82
C PRO A 452 -15.02 34.34 -18.48
N ARG A 453 -16.21 34.93 -18.31
CA ARG A 453 -17.00 34.73 -17.08
C ARG A 453 -17.67 33.36 -17.03
N LEU A 454 -18.15 32.85 -18.17
CA LEU A 454 -18.65 31.49 -18.27
C LEU A 454 -17.53 30.48 -17.98
N ALA A 455 -16.31 30.72 -18.48
CA ALA A 455 -15.15 29.90 -18.16
C ALA A 455 -14.84 29.91 -16.66
N ALA A 456 -14.78 31.08 -16.02
CA ALA A 456 -14.53 31.18 -14.58
C ALA A 456 -15.62 30.52 -13.73
N LEU A 457 -16.90 30.62 -14.14
CA LEU A 457 -18.01 29.91 -13.47
C LEU A 457 -17.89 28.38 -13.63
N ASN A 458 -17.52 27.93 -14.84
CA ASN A 458 -17.29 26.53 -15.11
C ASN A 458 -16.15 25.98 -14.24
N ASP A 459 -15.03 26.69 -14.16
CA ASP A 459 -13.88 26.28 -13.33
C ASP A 459 -14.26 26.25 -11.86
N MET A 460 -15.06 27.20 -11.38
CA MET A 460 -15.56 27.21 -10.00
C MET A 460 -16.47 26.02 -9.73
N VAL A 461 -17.40 25.69 -10.63
CA VAL A 461 -18.30 24.54 -10.48
C VAL A 461 -17.53 23.23 -10.53
N THR A 462 -16.58 23.11 -11.45
CA THR A 462 -15.73 21.93 -11.57
C THR A 462 -14.89 21.73 -10.30
N GLY A 463 -14.28 22.80 -9.78
CA GLY A 463 -13.54 22.74 -8.53
C GLY A 463 -14.40 22.33 -7.33
N GLN A 464 -15.60 22.91 -7.19
CA GLN A 464 -16.52 22.53 -6.12
C GLN A 464 -17.02 21.08 -6.27
N ALA A 465 -17.32 20.64 -7.49
CA ALA A 465 -17.71 19.27 -7.75
C ALA A 465 -16.60 18.29 -7.36
N ALA A 466 -15.35 18.59 -7.69
CA ALA A 466 -14.22 17.76 -7.33
C ALA A 466 -14.00 17.70 -5.81
N VAL A 467 -14.16 18.82 -5.07
CA VAL A 467 -14.08 18.80 -3.59
C VAL A 467 -15.14 17.90 -2.98
N ILE A 468 -16.39 18.03 -3.41
CA ILE A 468 -17.50 17.20 -2.92
C ILE A 468 -17.23 15.74 -3.25
N ALA A 469 -16.80 15.45 -4.48
CA ALA A 469 -16.49 14.09 -4.90
C ALA A 469 -15.38 13.44 -4.06
N VAL A 470 -14.31 14.16 -3.70
CA VAL A 470 -13.26 13.64 -2.80
C VAL A 470 -13.82 13.38 -1.40
N ILE A 471 -14.63 14.26 -0.87
CA ILE A 471 -15.25 14.09 0.46
C ILE A 471 -16.08 12.82 0.49
N ASP A 472 -16.90 12.60 -0.54
CA ASP A 472 -17.75 11.41 -0.65
C ASP A 472 -16.94 10.10 -0.73
N GLN A 473 -15.67 10.15 -1.22
CA GLN A 473 -14.81 8.97 -1.19
C GLN A 473 -14.44 8.52 0.24
N PHE A 474 -14.32 9.44 1.18
CA PHE A 474 -14.09 9.06 2.57
C PHE A 474 -15.30 8.31 3.16
N GLU A 475 -16.51 8.53 2.65
CA GLU A 475 -17.70 7.76 3.02
C GLU A 475 -17.57 6.29 2.62
N ILE A 476 -17.07 6.01 1.41
CA ILE A 476 -16.76 4.63 0.96
C ILE A 476 -15.80 3.94 1.92
N LEU A 477 -14.75 4.64 2.36
CA LEU A 477 -13.77 4.10 3.31
C LEU A 477 -14.40 3.84 4.70
N VAL A 478 -15.33 4.68 5.14
CA VAL A 478 -16.13 4.45 6.37
C VAL A 478 -16.96 3.20 6.22
N PHE A 479 -17.74 3.06 5.14
CA PHE A 479 -18.59 1.90 4.90
C PHE A 479 -17.77 0.61 4.76
N ALA A 480 -16.66 0.64 4.05
CA ALA A 480 -15.77 -0.53 3.92
C ALA A 480 -15.34 -1.07 5.29
N MET A 481 -14.98 -0.21 6.24
CA MET A 481 -14.62 -0.63 7.59
C MET A 481 -15.84 -1.07 8.41
N LEU A 482 -16.97 -0.38 8.29
CA LEU A 482 -18.22 -0.74 9.01
C LEU A 482 -18.73 -2.11 8.58
N ILE A 483 -18.72 -2.44 7.28
CA ILE A 483 -19.15 -3.75 6.75
C ILE A 483 -18.32 -4.89 7.35
N VAL A 484 -17.03 -4.67 7.55
CA VAL A 484 -16.10 -5.69 8.05
C VAL A 484 -16.09 -5.75 9.59
N SER A 485 -16.49 -4.68 10.27
CA SER A 485 -16.43 -4.59 11.74
C SER A 485 -17.20 -5.68 12.50
N PRO A 486 -18.37 -6.18 12.06
CA PRO A 486 -19.08 -7.24 12.77
C PRO A 486 -18.32 -8.57 12.81
N LEU A 487 -17.34 -8.78 11.90
CA LEU A 487 -16.52 -9.98 11.87
C LEU A 487 -15.70 -10.17 13.16
N VAL A 488 -15.44 -9.10 13.90
CA VAL A 488 -14.74 -9.14 15.19
C VAL A 488 -15.50 -10.00 16.21
N LEU A 489 -16.83 -9.98 16.19
CA LEU A 489 -17.68 -10.78 17.10
C LEU A 489 -17.48 -12.29 16.90
N PHE A 490 -17.08 -12.68 15.71
CA PHE A 490 -16.86 -14.07 15.35
C PHE A 490 -15.45 -14.58 15.60
N LEU A 491 -14.50 -13.75 16.02
CA LEU A 491 -13.17 -14.20 16.43
C LEU A 491 -13.26 -15.09 17.68
N ARG A 492 -12.49 -16.15 17.75
CA ARG A 492 -12.40 -17.03 18.93
C ARG A 492 -11.27 -16.58 19.84
N LYS A 493 -11.46 -16.73 21.16
CA LYS A 493 -10.36 -16.50 22.12
C LYS A 493 -9.23 -17.50 21.87
N PRO A 494 -7.96 -17.08 22.04
CA PRO A 494 -6.82 -18.00 21.96
C PRO A 494 -7.04 -19.14 22.96
N ARG A 495 -6.72 -20.36 22.55
CA ARG A 495 -6.62 -21.46 23.51
C ARG A 495 -5.44 -21.17 24.44
N PRO A 496 -5.59 -21.31 25.77
CA PRO A 496 -4.43 -21.24 26.64
C PRO A 496 -3.41 -22.30 26.18
N ALA A 497 -2.15 -21.89 26.05
CA ALA A 497 -1.07 -22.83 25.80
C ALA A 497 -0.98 -23.74 27.03
N ASN A 498 -1.26 -25.05 26.84
CA ASN A 498 -0.95 -26.07 27.83
C ASN A 498 0.56 -26.24 27.93
#